data_7f234acfb46d666a0c563a851152dcc4
#
_entry.id   7f234acfb46d666a0c563a851152dcc4
#
_cell.length_a   1.000
_cell.length_b   1.000
_cell.length_c   1.000
_cell.angle_alpha   90.00
_cell.angle_beta   90.00
_cell.angle_gamma   90.00
#
_symmetry.space_group_name_H-M   'P 1'
#
loop_
_entity.id
_entity.type
_entity.pdbx_description
1 polymer ?
#
loop_
_entity_poly.entity_id
_entity_poly.type
_entity_poly.pdbx_seq_one_letter_code
_entity_poly.pdbx_strand_id
1 'polypeptide(L)'
;MKKHLTLFAALALTASPLAAQDLTVTSFGGAYGAAQQEHMLDPFMAETGVNVLFEDYGGGIAEMKAQVEAGNILWDVVDIEVIDLERACAEGYLEILDQSVLPDGDDGTPAADDFIESALANECGVGNIVWSVVFAVNTDNGPGPQTMAEFFDVEAFPGNRGLRKRPQVNMEWALIADGVAPADVYATLSTPEGQAQAFAKLDTIKENIVWYDSWSQAPVLLNDGGASMVQSANGRIFAAMQDDNAPFAIVWDSHVYDLDVWAIMKGTPNMDLAMDFIKSATRTVPLSGMQDVAYGPTRRSAQALLPESVKQDLPTAHLDVGLKADGIFWADFGESLGEKFNEWLLQ
;
A
#
# COMPACT_ATOMS: atom_id res chain seq x y z
N MET A 1 11.78 37.31 77.25
CA MET A 1 11.87 37.60 75.82
C MET A 1 11.85 36.25 75.05
N LYS A 2 10.71 35.82 74.55
CA LYS A 2 10.54 34.58 73.76
C LYS A 2 10.50 34.98 72.29
N LYS A 3 11.49 34.54 71.48
CA LYS A 3 11.51 34.74 70.02
C LYS A 3 10.69 33.64 69.36
N HIS A 4 9.62 33.98 68.70
CA HIS A 4 8.86 33.07 67.83
C HIS A 4 9.54 33.04 66.46
N LEU A 5 10.02 31.87 66.10
CA LEU A 5 10.57 31.56 64.78
C LEU A 5 9.45 31.05 63.89
N THR A 6 8.99 31.84 62.94
CA THR A 6 7.96 31.45 61.95
C THR A 6 8.65 30.72 60.82
N LEU A 7 8.36 29.42 60.66
CA LEU A 7 8.86 28.58 59.58
C LEU A 7 7.92 28.76 58.39
N PHE A 8 8.37 29.38 57.29
CA PHE A 8 7.67 29.41 56.01
C PHE A 8 7.98 28.11 55.28
N ALA A 9 7.00 27.22 55.13
CA ALA A 9 7.08 26.07 54.25
C ALA A 9 6.76 26.54 52.84
N ALA A 10 7.78 26.54 51.97
CA ALA A 10 7.61 26.74 50.55
C ALA A 10 7.06 25.45 49.91
N LEU A 11 5.82 25.49 49.43
CA LEU A 11 5.20 24.44 48.65
C LEU A 11 5.80 24.50 47.24
N ALA A 12 6.73 23.59 46.92
CA ALA A 12 7.23 23.39 45.56
C ALA A 12 6.12 22.65 44.75
N LEU A 13 5.42 23.37 43.89
CA LEU A 13 4.63 22.73 42.86
C LEU A 13 5.60 22.03 41.89
N THR A 14 5.70 20.73 41.98
CA THR A 14 6.29 19.89 40.94
C THR A 14 5.30 19.81 39.79
N ALA A 15 5.51 20.62 38.74
CA ALA A 15 4.86 20.37 37.45
C ALA A 15 5.39 19.00 36.96
N SER A 16 4.55 17.97 37.03
CA SER A 16 4.82 16.74 36.31
C SER A 16 4.94 17.09 34.82
N PRO A 17 5.95 16.64 34.09
CA PRO A 17 5.93 16.75 32.65
C PRO A 17 4.65 16.04 32.18
N LEU A 18 3.79 16.72 31.42
CA LEU A 18 2.78 16.05 30.63
C LEU A 18 3.56 15.05 29.80
N ALA A 19 3.33 13.75 29.99
CA ALA A 19 3.83 12.74 29.08
C ALA A 19 3.33 13.14 27.69
N ALA A 20 4.24 13.31 26.74
CA ALA A 20 3.88 13.52 25.35
C ALA A 20 2.92 12.37 24.98
N GLN A 21 1.80 12.70 24.39
CA GLN A 21 0.82 11.69 23.99
C GLN A 21 1.43 10.98 22.79
N ASP A 22 1.73 9.70 22.95
CA ASP A 22 2.32 8.89 21.89
C ASP A 22 1.20 8.41 20.96
N LEU A 23 1.46 8.45 19.66
CA LEU A 23 0.63 7.89 18.61
C LEU A 23 1.44 6.80 17.91
N THR A 24 0.86 5.63 17.69
CA THR A 24 1.50 4.57 16.90
C THR A 24 0.88 4.52 15.52
N VAL A 25 1.73 4.74 14.51
CA VAL A 25 1.37 4.62 13.08
C VAL A 25 2.10 3.43 12.50
N THR A 26 1.40 2.61 11.74
CA THR A 26 1.96 1.37 11.17
C THR A 26 1.81 1.37 9.66
N SER A 27 2.86 0.99 8.92
CA SER A 27 2.89 0.94 7.45
C SER A 27 3.85 -0.13 6.93
N PHE A 28 4.07 -0.18 5.61
CA PHE A 28 4.82 -1.23 4.92
C PHE A 28 6.35 -1.05 4.91
N GLY A 29 6.87 0.01 5.53
CA GLY A 29 8.30 0.25 5.68
C GLY A 29 9.10 0.44 4.39
N GLY A 30 10.43 0.31 4.49
CA GLY A 30 11.36 0.50 3.39
C GLY A 30 11.34 1.92 2.82
N ALA A 31 11.60 2.10 1.51
CA ALA A 31 11.59 3.41 0.86
C ALA A 31 10.22 4.12 0.99
N TYR A 32 9.13 3.37 0.95
CA TYR A 32 7.78 3.91 1.16
C TYR A 32 7.62 4.48 2.57
N GLY A 33 7.97 3.70 3.60
CA GLY A 33 7.94 4.18 4.98
C GLY A 33 8.85 5.37 5.22
N ALA A 34 10.03 5.40 4.59
CA ALA A 34 10.94 6.55 4.68
C ALA A 34 10.32 7.82 4.07
N ALA A 35 9.65 7.72 2.92
CA ALA A 35 8.93 8.85 2.33
C ALA A 35 7.74 9.31 3.18
N GLN A 36 6.99 8.38 3.78
CA GLN A 36 5.93 8.73 4.74
C GLN A 36 6.51 9.43 5.97
N GLN A 37 7.63 8.95 6.50
CA GLN A 37 8.32 9.60 7.62
C GLN A 37 8.64 11.06 7.28
N GLU A 38 9.27 11.31 6.14
CA GLU A 38 9.73 12.63 5.71
C GLU A 38 8.57 13.58 5.41
N HIS A 39 7.56 13.11 4.67
CA HIS A 39 6.53 13.99 4.13
C HIS A 39 5.26 14.06 4.99
N MET A 40 5.02 13.09 5.88
CA MET A 40 3.79 13.01 6.67
C MET A 40 4.05 13.05 8.18
N LEU A 41 4.93 12.16 8.70
CA LEU A 41 5.12 12.03 10.15
C LEU A 41 5.96 13.17 10.73
N ASP A 42 7.12 13.47 10.15
CA ASP A 42 8.00 14.53 10.64
C ASP A 42 7.32 15.91 10.64
N PRO A 43 6.60 16.32 9.57
CA PRO A 43 5.82 17.56 9.60
C PRO A 43 4.73 17.56 10.67
N PHE A 44 4.00 16.46 10.84
CA PHE A 44 2.97 16.34 11.88
C PHE A 44 3.57 16.46 13.29
N MET A 45 4.66 15.75 13.57
CA MET A 45 5.38 15.85 14.85
C MET A 45 5.91 17.27 15.10
N ALA A 46 6.44 17.92 14.08
CA ALA A 46 6.95 19.29 14.20
C ALA A 46 5.83 20.31 14.46
N GLU A 47 4.66 20.12 13.85
CA GLU A 47 3.51 21.04 14.01
C GLU A 47 2.82 20.86 15.37
N THR A 48 2.69 19.61 15.84
CA THR A 48 1.89 19.28 17.02
C THR A 48 2.70 19.08 18.30
N GLY A 49 3.96 18.71 18.18
CA GLY A 49 4.80 18.28 19.31
C GLY A 49 4.48 16.87 19.82
N VAL A 50 3.64 16.13 19.12
CA VAL A 50 3.30 14.73 19.42
C VAL A 50 4.49 13.84 19.04
N ASN A 51 4.82 12.84 19.86
CA ASN A 51 5.75 11.80 19.48
C ASN A 51 4.98 10.69 18.76
N VAL A 52 5.38 10.40 17.51
CA VAL A 52 4.80 9.30 16.72
C VAL A 52 5.78 8.13 16.70
N LEU A 53 5.31 6.97 17.15
CA LEU A 53 6.00 5.70 16.94
C LEU A 53 5.61 5.18 15.56
N PHE A 54 6.60 4.90 14.72
CA PHE A 54 6.36 4.37 13.38
C PHE A 54 6.86 2.95 13.29
N GLU A 55 5.95 2.03 12.98
CA GLU A 55 6.23 0.58 12.94
C GLU A 55 5.96 0.02 11.54
N ASP A 56 6.73 -0.99 11.17
CA ASP A 56 6.57 -1.70 9.91
C ASP A 56 5.75 -2.99 10.11
N TYR A 57 4.88 -3.31 9.13
CA TYR A 57 4.19 -4.60 9.07
C TYR A 57 4.14 -5.16 7.64
N GLY A 58 3.74 -6.42 7.51
CA GLY A 58 3.76 -7.14 6.23
C GLY A 58 2.48 -7.06 5.40
N GLY A 59 1.46 -6.28 5.85
CA GLY A 59 0.12 -6.28 5.24
C GLY A 59 -0.78 -7.41 5.76
N GLY A 60 -2.04 -7.40 5.35
CA GLY A 60 -3.06 -8.33 5.80
C GLY A 60 -3.70 -7.92 7.13
N ILE A 61 -4.78 -8.61 7.50
CA ILE A 61 -5.62 -8.22 8.66
C ILE A 61 -5.35 -9.02 9.94
N ALA A 62 -4.43 -9.99 9.90
CA ALA A 62 -4.27 -10.95 11.00
C ALA A 62 -3.85 -10.29 12.32
N GLU A 63 -2.92 -9.32 12.27
CA GLU A 63 -2.43 -8.62 13.46
C GLU A 63 -3.47 -7.63 13.99
N MET A 64 -4.20 -6.95 13.12
CA MET A 64 -5.33 -6.08 13.49
C MET A 64 -6.40 -6.88 14.23
N LYS A 65 -6.81 -8.01 13.66
CA LYS A 65 -7.74 -8.95 14.29
C LYS A 65 -7.28 -9.39 15.67
N ALA A 66 -6.02 -9.81 15.80
CA ALA A 66 -5.47 -10.27 17.07
C ALA A 66 -5.49 -9.17 18.15
N GLN A 67 -5.17 -7.93 17.81
CA GLN A 67 -5.20 -6.80 18.74
C GLN A 67 -6.63 -6.48 19.20
N VAL A 68 -7.58 -6.41 18.26
CA VAL A 68 -8.99 -6.09 18.56
C VAL A 68 -9.65 -7.20 19.39
N GLU A 69 -9.47 -8.47 19.01
CA GLU A 69 -10.02 -9.60 19.76
C GLU A 69 -9.42 -9.74 21.18
N ALA A 70 -8.15 -9.38 21.35
CA ALA A 70 -7.51 -9.34 22.65
C ALA A 70 -7.92 -8.12 23.50
N GLY A 71 -8.54 -7.11 22.91
CA GLY A 71 -8.82 -5.82 23.57
C GLY A 71 -7.55 -5.08 23.98
N ASN A 72 -6.45 -5.31 23.28
CA ASN A 72 -5.15 -4.70 23.51
C ASN A 72 -4.64 -4.06 22.21
N ILE A 73 -5.02 -2.81 21.99
CA ILE A 73 -4.71 -2.05 20.79
C ILE A 73 -3.32 -1.43 20.95
N LEU A 74 -2.39 -1.83 20.09
CA LEU A 74 -1.02 -1.34 20.05
C LEU A 74 -0.81 -0.31 18.94
N TRP A 75 -1.54 -0.45 17.84
CA TRP A 75 -1.54 0.46 16.70
C TRP A 75 -2.72 1.41 16.79
N ASP A 76 -2.52 2.68 16.50
CA ASP A 76 -3.60 3.67 16.44
C ASP A 76 -4.06 3.87 14.99
N VAL A 77 -3.10 4.11 14.09
CA VAL A 77 -3.32 4.30 12.66
C VAL A 77 -2.59 3.20 11.89
N VAL A 78 -3.24 2.65 10.89
CA VAL A 78 -2.67 1.66 10.00
C VAL A 78 -2.81 2.10 8.55
N ASP A 79 -1.74 1.95 7.78
CA ASP A 79 -1.75 2.06 6.34
C ASP A 79 -2.09 0.69 5.75
N ILE A 80 -3.20 0.58 5.03
CA ILE A 80 -3.77 -0.69 4.60
C ILE A 80 -4.16 -0.66 3.12
N GLU A 81 -3.86 -1.75 2.40
CA GLU A 81 -4.31 -1.96 1.02
C GLU A 81 -5.86 -2.08 0.96
N VAL A 82 -6.51 -1.50 -0.04
CA VAL A 82 -7.99 -1.53 -0.16
C VAL A 82 -8.52 -2.97 -0.22
N ILE A 83 -7.76 -3.91 -0.78
CA ILE A 83 -8.16 -5.32 -0.82
C ILE A 83 -8.31 -5.96 0.58
N ASP A 84 -7.59 -5.44 1.57
CA ASP A 84 -7.68 -5.88 2.97
C ASP A 84 -8.62 -4.97 3.79
N LEU A 85 -8.74 -3.69 3.41
CA LEU A 85 -9.60 -2.69 4.07
C LEU A 85 -11.08 -3.12 4.12
N GLU A 86 -11.62 -3.58 2.99
CA GLU A 86 -13.03 -3.96 2.87
C GLU A 86 -13.39 -5.03 3.90
N ARG A 87 -12.53 -6.04 4.02
CA ARG A 87 -12.71 -7.10 5.00
C ARG A 87 -12.51 -6.62 6.43
N ALA A 88 -11.42 -5.86 6.69
CA ALA A 88 -11.14 -5.36 8.04
C ALA A 88 -12.25 -4.44 8.57
N CYS A 89 -12.83 -3.62 7.70
CA CYS A 89 -13.96 -2.75 8.01
C CYS A 89 -15.23 -3.58 8.30
N ALA A 90 -15.58 -4.52 7.41
CA ALA A 90 -16.77 -5.37 7.54
C ALA A 90 -16.72 -6.26 8.79
N GLU A 91 -15.54 -6.77 9.15
CA GLU A 91 -15.34 -7.59 10.36
C GLU A 91 -15.22 -6.74 11.66
N GLY A 92 -15.20 -5.40 11.55
CA GLY A 92 -15.21 -4.48 12.68
C GLY A 92 -13.86 -4.30 13.36
N TYR A 93 -12.75 -4.45 12.65
CA TYR A 93 -11.39 -4.21 13.17
C TYR A 93 -10.93 -2.76 13.04
N LEU A 94 -11.68 -1.94 12.28
CA LEU A 94 -11.40 -0.54 12.04
C LEU A 94 -12.54 0.35 12.55
N GLU A 95 -12.23 1.62 12.82
CA GLU A 95 -13.23 2.63 13.16
C GLU A 95 -13.85 3.20 11.88
N ILE A 96 -15.14 3.55 11.97
CA ILE A 96 -15.83 4.35 10.93
C ILE A 96 -15.38 5.80 11.10
N LEU A 97 -14.92 6.43 10.03
CA LEU A 97 -14.35 7.77 10.03
C LEU A 97 -15.38 8.81 9.55
N ASP A 98 -15.42 9.95 10.20
CA ASP A 98 -16.11 11.13 9.67
C ASP A 98 -15.23 11.81 8.60
N GLN A 99 -15.38 11.40 7.35
CA GLN A 99 -14.61 11.96 6.23
C GLN A 99 -14.98 13.42 5.93
N SER A 100 -16.11 13.96 6.47
CA SER A 100 -16.52 15.34 6.26
C SER A 100 -15.63 16.37 6.97
N VAL A 101 -14.79 15.93 7.91
CA VAL A 101 -13.84 16.80 8.63
C VAL A 101 -12.47 16.91 7.95
N LEU A 102 -12.28 16.24 6.81
CA LEU A 102 -11.03 16.33 6.04
C LEU A 102 -10.84 17.77 5.50
N PRO A 103 -9.59 18.27 5.53
CA PRO A 103 -9.32 19.62 5.03
C PRO A 103 -9.50 19.70 3.51
N ASP A 104 -9.91 20.87 3.03
CA ASP A 104 -9.93 21.20 1.61
C ASP A 104 -8.51 21.15 1.02
N GLY A 105 -8.40 21.03 -0.30
CA GLY A 105 -7.14 21.16 -1.01
C GLY A 105 -6.52 22.56 -0.82
N ASP A 106 -5.19 22.67 -0.96
CA ASP A 106 -4.50 23.97 -0.79
C ASP A 106 -4.91 25.00 -1.84
N ASP A 107 -5.54 24.58 -2.93
CA ASP A 107 -6.15 25.43 -3.95
C ASP A 107 -7.59 25.86 -3.61
N GLY A 108 -8.12 25.41 -2.48
CA GLY A 108 -9.48 25.67 -2.00
C GLY A 108 -10.54 24.71 -2.56
N THR A 109 -10.14 23.64 -3.25
CA THR A 109 -11.08 22.63 -3.72
C THR A 109 -11.62 21.83 -2.50
N PRO A 110 -12.95 21.71 -2.34
CA PRO A 110 -13.52 20.91 -1.24
C PRO A 110 -12.96 19.49 -1.23
N ALA A 111 -12.70 18.94 -0.03
CA ALA A 111 -12.11 17.61 0.11
C ALA A 111 -12.82 16.53 -0.71
N ALA A 112 -14.15 16.51 -0.70
CA ALA A 112 -14.96 15.54 -1.45
C ALA A 112 -14.76 15.61 -2.98
N ASP A 113 -14.38 16.77 -3.52
CA ASP A 113 -14.13 16.98 -4.94
C ASP A 113 -12.64 16.83 -5.30
N ASP A 114 -11.76 17.06 -4.33
CA ASP A 114 -10.32 17.01 -4.50
C ASP A 114 -9.78 15.57 -4.46
N PHE A 115 -10.28 14.72 -3.57
CA PHE A 115 -9.93 13.31 -3.60
C PHE A 115 -10.48 12.61 -4.86
N ILE A 116 -9.74 11.64 -5.38
CA ILE A 116 -10.30 10.71 -6.38
C ILE A 116 -11.40 9.87 -5.72
N GLU A 117 -12.42 9.49 -6.47
CA GLU A 117 -13.62 8.81 -5.95
C GLU A 117 -13.29 7.57 -5.08
N SER A 118 -12.34 6.76 -5.52
CA SER A 118 -11.93 5.55 -4.80
C SER A 118 -11.23 5.81 -3.46
N ALA A 119 -10.69 7.01 -3.25
CA ALA A 119 -9.96 7.36 -2.03
C ALA A 119 -10.87 7.55 -0.80
N LEU A 120 -12.15 7.84 -1.03
CA LEU A 120 -13.16 8.02 0.03
C LEU A 120 -14.33 7.02 -0.10
N ALA A 121 -14.14 5.95 -0.88
CA ALA A 121 -15.22 5.00 -1.16
C ALA A 121 -15.60 4.12 0.03
N ASN A 122 -14.66 3.84 0.95
CA ASN A 122 -14.90 3.05 2.15
C ASN A 122 -14.92 3.95 3.38
N GLU A 123 -15.93 3.76 4.24
CA GLU A 123 -16.14 4.60 5.44
C GLU A 123 -15.07 4.41 6.54
N CYS A 124 -14.26 3.35 6.48
CA CYS A 124 -13.21 3.08 7.45
C CYS A 124 -11.83 3.63 7.04
N GLY A 125 -11.68 4.25 5.88
CA GLY A 125 -10.37 4.69 5.39
C GLY A 125 -10.39 6.03 4.66
N VAL A 126 -9.20 6.63 4.53
CA VAL A 126 -8.93 7.82 3.72
C VAL A 126 -7.75 7.53 2.82
N GLY A 127 -7.95 7.65 1.52
CA GLY A 127 -6.93 7.33 0.51
C GLY A 127 -5.62 8.09 0.72
N ASN A 128 -4.54 7.33 0.72
CA ASN A 128 -3.17 7.81 0.85
C ASN A 128 -2.51 7.89 -0.53
N ILE A 129 -2.23 6.74 -1.14
CA ILE A 129 -1.55 6.63 -2.43
C ILE A 129 -2.30 5.72 -3.39
N VAL A 130 -1.99 5.90 -4.69
CA VAL A 130 -2.23 4.90 -5.74
C VAL A 130 -0.91 4.23 -6.06
N TRP A 131 -0.87 2.93 -5.96
CA TRP A 131 0.29 2.12 -6.30
C TRP A 131 -0.09 1.01 -7.28
N SER A 132 0.91 0.30 -7.82
CA SER A 132 0.64 -0.76 -8.80
C SER A 132 1.57 -1.93 -8.63
N VAL A 133 1.03 -3.12 -8.86
CA VAL A 133 1.84 -4.27 -9.19
C VAL A 133 2.10 -4.25 -10.69
N VAL A 134 3.35 -4.12 -11.04
CA VAL A 134 3.87 -4.11 -12.40
C VAL A 134 4.76 -5.33 -12.64
N PHE A 135 5.10 -5.62 -13.87
CA PHE A 135 6.30 -6.42 -14.08
C PHE A 135 7.46 -5.55 -14.56
N ALA A 136 8.67 -5.96 -14.20
CA ALA A 136 9.90 -5.28 -14.57
C ALA A 136 10.90 -6.26 -15.19
N VAL A 137 11.76 -5.72 -16.04
CA VAL A 137 12.80 -6.45 -16.75
C VAL A 137 14.15 -5.79 -16.54
N ASN A 138 15.23 -6.58 -16.63
CA ASN A 138 16.59 -6.05 -16.67
C ASN A 138 16.98 -5.76 -18.12
N THR A 139 17.22 -4.49 -18.45
CA THR A 139 17.49 -4.03 -19.82
C THR A 139 18.86 -4.42 -20.34
N ASP A 140 19.80 -4.80 -19.48
CA ASP A 140 21.10 -5.36 -19.90
C ASP A 140 20.96 -6.72 -20.61
N ASN A 141 19.84 -7.42 -20.35
CA ASN A 141 19.53 -8.69 -21.01
C ASN A 141 18.81 -8.51 -22.36
N GLY A 142 18.68 -7.26 -22.84
CA GLY A 142 17.95 -6.92 -24.05
C GLY A 142 16.49 -6.52 -23.79
N PRO A 143 15.71 -6.28 -24.87
CA PRO A 143 14.31 -5.94 -24.72
C PRO A 143 13.54 -7.13 -24.16
N GLY A 144 12.99 -6.98 -22.97
CA GLY A 144 12.11 -7.96 -22.37
C GLY A 144 10.69 -7.92 -22.95
N PRO A 145 9.76 -8.74 -22.41
CA PRO A 145 8.36 -8.70 -22.77
C PRO A 145 7.78 -7.31 -22.52
N GLN A 146 6.84 -6.91 -23.38
CA GLN A 146 6.15 -5.61 -23.29
C GLN A 146 4.65 -5.77 -23.00
N THR A 147 4.16 -7.02 -23.03
CA THR A 147 2.75 -7.33 -22.76
C THR A 147 2.63 -8.49 -21.78
N MET A 148 1.48 -8.61 -21.13
CA MET A 148 1.20 -9.73 -20.23
C MET A 148 1.21 -11.07 -20.97
N ALA A 149 0.74 -11.11 -22.21
CA ALA A 149 0.82 -12.32 -23.04
C ALA A 149 2.27 -12.75 -23.26
N GLU A 150 3.18 -11.79 -23.55
CA GLU A 150 4.60 -12.05 -23.71
C GLU A 150 5.29 -12.45 -22.40
N PHE A 151 4.85 -11.89 -21.26
CA PHE A 151 5.35 -12.31 -19.94
C PHE A 151 5.11 -13.82 -19.69
N PHE A 152 4.01 -14.38 -20.20
CA PHE A 152 3.68 -15.81 -20.09
C PHE A 152 4.28 -16.66 -21.23
N ASP A 153 4.88 -16.06 -22.25
CA ASP A 153 5.53 -16.79 -23.36
C ASP A 153 6.99 -17.15 -22.98
N VAL A 154 7.17 -18.37 -22.47
CA VAL A 154 8.50 -18.86 -22.04
C VAL A 154 9.39 -19.26 -23.23
N GLU A 155 8.82 -19.43 -24.42
CA GLU A 155 9.58 -19.77 -25.63
C GLU A 155 10.18 -18.52 -26.28
N ALA A 156 9.36 -17.47 -26.43
CA ALA A 156 9.83 -16.19 -26.98
C ALA A 156 10.69 -15.39 -25.98
N PHE A 157 10.35 -15.45 -24.69
CA PHE A 157 11.03 -14.74 -23.61
C PHE A 157 11.50 -15.75 -22.54
N PRO A 158 12.61 -16.45 -22.77
CA PRO A 158 13.12 -17.47 -21.85
C PRO A 158 13.63 -16.88 -20.54
N GLY A 159 13.68 -17.69 -19.49
CA GLY A 159 14.18 -17.37 -18.17
C GLY A 159 13.10 -17.41 -17.09
N ASN A 160 13.52 -17.18 -15.86
CA ASN A 160 12.62 -17.27 -14.72
C ASN A 160 11.79 -15.99 -14.54
N ARG A 161 10.58 -16.19 -14.00
CA ARG A 161 9.65 -15.15 -13.57
C ARG A 161 9.65 -15.11 -12.05
N GLY A 162 10.06 -14.00 -11.45
CA GLY A 162 9.89 -13.78 -10.02
C GLY A 162 8.44 -13.38 -9.74
N LEU A 163 7.70 -14.19 -8.98
CA LEU A 163 6.30 -13.91 -8.62
C LEU A 163 6.12 -13.93 -7.11
N ARG A 164 5.28 -13.05 -6.59
CA ARG A 164 4.92 -13.05 -5.18
C ARG A 164 4.03 -14.26 -4.89
N LYS A 165 4.32 -14.96 -3.78
CA LYS A 165 3.68 -16.22 -3.40
C LYS A 165 2.29 -16.01 -2.81
N ARG A 166 1.35 -15.54 -3.63
CA ARG A 166 -0.06 -15.34 -3.27
C ARG A 166 -0.95 -15.41 -4.52
N PRO A 167 -2.25 -15.70 -4.40
CA PRO A 167 -3.13 -15.76 -5.56
C PRO A 167 -3.37 -14.39 -6.21
N GLN A 168 -3.42 -13.30 -5.39
CA GLN A 168 -3.65 -11.94 -5.84
C GLN A 168 -2.61 -11.54 -6.89
N VAL A 169 -3.08 -10.90 -7.92
CA VAL A 169 -2.37 -10.48 -9.14
C VAL A 169 -1.97 -11.64 -10.03
N ASN A 170 -1.48 -12.76 -9.48
CA ASN A 170 -1.10 -13.91 -10.29
C ASN A 170 -2.26 -14.52 -11.06
N MET A 171 -3.45 -14.60 -10.45
CA MET A 171 -4.63 -15.13 -11.11
C MET A 171 -5.23 -14.13 -12.11
N GLU A 172 -5.21 -12.83 -11.79
CA GLU A 172 -5.62 -11.78 -12.72
C GLU A 172 -4.73 -11.76 -13.97
N TRP A 173 -3.40 -11.76 -13.78
CA TRP A 173 -2.45 -11.79 -14.89
C TRP A 173 -2.56 -13.04 -15.74
N ALA A 174 -2.81 -14.19 -15.11
CA ALA A 174 -3.03 -15.43 -15.85
C ALA A 174 -4.26 -15.36 -16.77
N LEU A 175 -5.38 -14.82 -16.28
CA LEU A 175 -6.58 -14.64 -17.12
C LEU A 175 -6.36 -13.64 -18.24
N ILE A 176 -5.72 -12.50 -17.96
CA ILE A 176 -5.40 -11.50 -18.99
C ILE A 176 -4.47 -12.11 -20.05
N ALA A 177 -3.42 -12.83 -19.64
CA ALA A 177 -2.51 -13.53 -20.55
C ALA A 177 -3.20 -14.61 -21.38
N ASP A 178 -4.31 -15.17 -20.89
CA ASP A 178 -5.13 -16.14 -21.60
C ASP A 178 -6.25 -15.51 -22.43
N GLY A 179 -6.26 -14.16 -22.55
CA GLY A 179 -7.14 -13.39 -23.44
C GLY A 179 -8.45 -12.91 -22.80
N VAL A 180 -8.62 -13.02 -21.48
CA VAL A 180 -9.76 -12.41 -20.78
C VAL A 180 -9.56 -10.89 -20.74
N ALA A 181 -10.59 -10.14 -21.15
CA ALA A 181 -10.53 -8.69 -21.08
C ALA A 181 -10.44 -8.20 -19.62
N PRO A 182 -9.67 -7.15 -19.31
CA PRO A 182 -9.53 -6.65 -17.93
C PRO A 182 -10.86 -6.43 -17.22
N ALA A 183 -11.88 -5.90 -17.92
CA ALA A 183 -13.21 -5.67 -17.35
C ALA A 183 -13.95 -6.96 -16.93
N ASP A 184 -13.56 -8.12 -17.46
CA ASP A 184 -14.22 -9.39 -17.21
C ASP A 184 -13.46 -10.29 -16.23
N VAL A 185 -12.28 -9.87 -15.77
CA VAL A 185 -11.37 -10.69 -14.93
C VAL A 185 -12.05 -11.17 -13.66
N TYR A 186 -12.61 -10.28 -12.85
CA TYR A 186 -13.21 -10.65 -11.57
C TYR A 186 -14.54 -11.42 -11.75
N ALA A 187 -15.32 -11.10 -12.77
CA ALA A 187 -16.49 -11.89 -13.11
C ALA A 187 -16.12 -13.33 -13.49
N THR A 188 -15.00 -13.50 -14.21
CA THR A 188 -14.46 -14.82 -14.58
C THR A 188 -13.92 -15.55 -13.35
N LEU A 189 -13.11 -14.90 -12.51
CA LEU A 189 -12.56 -15.48 -11.28
C LEU A 189 -13.63 -15.86 -10.25
N SER A 190 -14.81 -15.25 -10.29
CA SER A 190 -15.93 -15.61 -9.43
C SER A 190 -16.51 -17.00 -9.75
N THR A 191 -16.12 -17.62 -10.87
CA THR A 191 -16.61 -18.92 -11.30
C THR A 191 -15.55 -20.02 -11.12
N PRO A 192 -15.96 -21.27 -10.82
CA PRO A 192 -15.03 -22.40 -10.75
C PRO A 192 -14.26 -22.62 -12.06
N GLU A 193 -14.91 -22.41 -13.20
CA GLU A 193 -14.33 -22.55 -14.54
C GLU A 193 -13.24 -21.51 -14.79
N GLY A 194 -13.49 -20.24 -14.42
CA GLY A 194 -12.50 -19.16 -14.56
C GLY A 194 -11.33 -19.34 -13.61
N GLN A 195 -11.54 -19.82 -12.39
CA GLN A 195 -10.46 -20.19 -11.48
C GLN A 195 -9.58 -21.29 -12.06
N ALA A 196 -10.22 -22.36 -12.63
CA ALA A 196 -9.49 -23.43 -13.29
C ALA A 196 -8.71 -22.94 -14.52
N GLN A 197 -9.27 -22.00 -15.30
CA GLN A 197 -8.59 -21.35 -16.43
C GLN A 197 -7.33 -20.59 -15.95
N ALA A 198 -7.42 -19.80 -14.87
CA ALA A 198 -6.29 -19.07 -14.32
C ALA A 198 -5.16 -20.03 -13.87
N PHE A 199 -5.50 -21.11 -13.14
CA PHE A 199 -4.50 -22.11 -12.74
C PHE A 199 -3.89 -22.82 -13.94
N ALA A 200 -4.68 -23.22 -14.95
CA ALA A 200 -4.16 -23.85 -16.16
C ALA A 200 -3.19 -22.93 -16.92
N LYS A 201 -3.43 -21.61 -16.92
CA LYS A 201 -2.50 -20.66 -17.49
C LYS A 201 -1.22 -20.52 -16.66
N LEU A 202 -1.32 -20.48 -15.34
CA LEU A 202 -0.15 -20.49 -14.45
C LEU A 202 0.69 -21.75 -14.60
N ASP A 203 0.08 -22.91 -14.87
CA ASP A 203 0.79 -24.16 -15.15
C ASP A 203 1.74 -24.04 -16.35
N THR A 204 1.43 -23.20 -17.34
CA THR A 204 2.29 -23.02 -18.53
C THR A 204 3.65 -22.42 -18.21
N ILE A 205 3.78 -21.74 -17.07
CA ILE A 205 5.04 -21.10 -16.64
C ILE A 205 5.56 -21.65 -15.30
N LYS A 206 4.88 -22.62 -14.70
CA LYS A 206 5.10 -23.07 -13.31
C LYS A 206 6.55 -23.44 -13.02
N GLU A 207 7.21 -24.18 -13.94
CA GLU A 207 8.60 -24.59 -13.80
C GLU A 207 9.60 -23.42 -13.91
N ASN A 208 9.13 -22.27 -14.43
CA ASN A 208 9.95 -21.07 -14.61
C ASN A 208 9.65 -20.00 -13.55
N ILE A 209 8.93 -20.33 -12.46
CA ILE A 209 8.61 -19.39 -11.42
C ILE A 209 9.62 -19.48 -10.26
N VAL A 210 10.14 -18.32 -9.87
CA VAL A 210 10.85 -18.13 -8.60
C VAL A 210 9.93 -17.39 -7.66
N TRP A 211 9.46 -18.10 -6.64
CA TRP A 211 8.54 -17.54 -5.65
C TRP A 211 9.28 -16.68 -4.62
N TYR A 212 8.67 -15.56 -4.25
CA TYR A 212 9.13 -14.71 -3.16
C TYR A 212 7.94 -14.22 -2.31
N ASP A 213 8.21 -13.80 -1.06
CA ASP A 213 7.18 -13.38 -0.11
C ASP A 213 7.12 -11.85 0.04
N SER A 214 8.27 -11.18 0.17
CA SER A 214 8.36 -9.73 0.39
C SER A 214 8.67 -8.97 -0.88
N TRP A 215 8.02 -7.83 -1.10
CA TRP A 215 8.26 -6.93 -2.24
C TRP A 215 9.73 -6.50 -2.38
N SER A 216 10.48 -6.42 -1.27
CA SER A 216 11.92 -6.08 -1.29
C SER A 216 12.78 -7.13 -1.98
N GLN A 217 12.30 -8.36 -2.16
CA GLN A 217 13.05 -9.44 -2.81
C GLN A 217 13.01 -9.34 -4.34
N ALA A 218 11.99 -8.70 -4.92
CA ALA A 218 11.81 -8.62 -6.37
C ALA A 218 12.96 -7.89 -7.08
N PRO A 219 13.38 -6.65 -6.69
CA PRO A 219 14.53 -5.99 -7.29
C PRO A 219 15.83 -6.80 -7.15
N VAL A 220 16.03 -7.49 -6.01
CA VAL A 220 17.20 -8.33 -5.77
C VAL A 220 17.23 -9.50 -6.73
N LEU A 221 16.10 -10.22 -6.89
CA LEU A 221 16.00 -11.34 -7.86
C LEU A 221 16.31 -10.90 -9.29
N LEU A 222 15.86 -9.70 -9.67
CA LEU A 222 16.09 -9.16 -11.00
C LEU A 222 17.54 -8.73 -11.20
N ASN A 223 18.15 -8.10 -10.19
CA ASN A 223 19.54 -7.65 -10.21
C ASN A 223 20.53 -8.81 -10.25
N ASP A 224 20.29 -9.85 -9.46
CA ASP A 224 21.21 -10.98 -9.31
C ASP A 224 21.03 -12.02 -10.42
N GLY A 225 20.08 -11.81 -11.34
CA GLY A 225 19.77 -12.74 -12.43
C GLY A 225 19.06 -14.02 -11.98
N GLY A 226 18.51 -14.05 -10.76
CA GLY A 226 17.66 -15.13 -10.28
C GLY A 226 16.33 -15.23 -11.04
N ALA A 227 15.87 -14.09 -11.56
CA ALA A 227 14.76 -14.01 -12.49
C ALA A 227 15.09 -13.05 -13.64
N SER A 228 14.57 -13.31 -14.83
CA SER A 228 14.74 -12.45 -16.02
C SER A 228 13.72 -11.31 -16.04
N MET A 229 12.62 -11.50 -15.36
CA MET A 229 11.53 -10.55 -15.16
C MET A 229 10.88 -10.82 -13.82
N VAL A 230 10.35 -9.78 -13.17
CA VAL A 230 9.74 -9.89 -11.86
C VAL A 230 8.41 -9.16 -11.79
N GLN A 231 7.44 -9.72 -11.10
CA GLN A 231 6.31 -9.00 -10.55
C GLN A 231 6.82 -8.13 -9.39
N SER A 232 6.41 -6.87 -9.28
CA SER A 232 6.83 -6.02 -8.17
C SER A 232 5.87 -4.86 -7.95
N ALA A 233 5.81 -4.33 -6.73
CA ALA A 233 5.28 -2.99 -6.52
C ALA A 233 6.17 -1.99 -7.29
N ASN A 234 5.55 -1.07 -8.04
CA ASN A 234 6.24 -0.13 -8.92
C ASN A 234 7.29 0.70 -8.18
N GLY A 235 6.98 1.19 -6.98
CA GLY A 235 7.91 1.98 -6.16
C GLY A 235 9.19 1.23 -5.78
N ARG A 236 9.14 -0.10 -5.63
CA ARG A 236 10.35 -0.90 -5.33
C ARG A 236 11.32 -0.97 -6.51
N ILE A 237 10.79 -1.08 -7.73
CA ILE A 237 11.59 -1.06 -8.95
C ILE A 237 12.11 0.36 -9.20
N PHE A 238 11.25 1.37 -9.01
CA PHE A 238 11.64 2.77 -9.16
C PHE A 238 12.79 3.13 -8.21
N ALA A 239 12.71 2.77 -6.94
CA ALA A 239 13.79 3.00 -5.97
C ALA A 239 15.11 2.36 -6.42
N ALA A 240 15.07 1.10 -6.87
CA ALA A 240 16.29 0.43 -7.38
C ALA A 240 16.87 1.14 -8.61
N MET A 241 16.02 1.68 -9.50
CA MET A 241 16.49 2.45 -10.67
C MET A 241 17.12 3.78 -10.26
N GLN A 242 16.60 4.46 -9.23
CA GLN A 242 17.09 5.77 -8.79
C GLN A 242 18.30 5.66 -7.86
N ASP A 243 18.23 4.82 -6.86
CA ASP A 243 19.22 4.76 -5.79
C ASP A 243 20.44 3.90 -6.18
N ASP A 244 20.19 2.78 -6.86
CA ASP A 244 21.21 1.80 -7.24
C ASP A 244 21.65 1.93 -8.70
N ASN A 245 21.03 2.82 -9.50
CA ASN A 245 21.18 2.91 -10.95
C ASN A 245 20.97 1.55 -11.65
N ALA A 246 20.05 0.74 -11.12
CA ALA A 246 19.76 -0.56 -11.67
C ALA A 246 19.22 -0.44 -13.11
N PRO A 247 19.70 -1.27 -14.06
CA PRO A 247 19.28 -1.23 -15.46
C PRO A 247 17.93 -1.91 -15.65
N PHE A 248 16.90 -1.37 -14.98
CA PHE A 248 15.55 -1.93 -15.00
C PHE A 248 14.62 -1.08 -15.86
N ALA A 249 13.57 -1.71 -16.37
CA ALA A 249 12.44 -1.03 -16.99
C ALA A 249 11.14 -1.60 -16.41
N ILE A 250 10.22 -0.70 -16.07
CA ILE A 250 8.86 -1.02 -15.68
C ILE A 250 8.01 -1.19 -16.92
N VAL A 251 7.22 -2.25 -16.99
CA VAL A 251 6.20 -2.46 -18.03
C VAL A 251 4.83 -2.29 -17.41
N TRP A 252 4.08 -1.33 -17.94
CA TRP A 252 2.77 -0.93 -17.42
C TRP A 252 1.60 -1.73 -18.01
N ASP A 253 1.84 -2.53 -19.04
CA ASP A 253 0.78 -3.34 -19.63
C ASP A 253 0.15 -4.26 -18.58
N SER A 254 -1.17 -4.18 -18.46
CA SER A 254 -1.95 -5.02 -17.55
C SER A 254 -1.52 -4.96 -16.07
N HIS A 255 -0.92 -3.84 -15.67
CA HIS A 255 -0.61 -3.65 -14.26
C HIS A 255 -1.89 -3.70 -13.41
N VAL A 256 -1.77 -4.21 -12.19
CA VAL A 256 -2.88 -4.20 -11.24
C VAL A 256 -2.65 -3.07 -10.26
N TYR A 257 -3.52 -2.06 -10.26
CA TYR A 257 -3.39 -0.93 -9.34
C TYR A 257 -4.39 -1.01 -8.19
N ASP A 258 -3.94 -0.56 -7.05
CA ASP A 258 -4.72 -0.44 -5.82
C ASP A 258 -4.39 0.87 -5.11
N LEU A 259 -5.10 1.15 -4.05
CA LEU A 259 -4.83 2.25 -3.15
C LEU A 259 -4.37 1.69 -1.80
N ASP A 260 -3.44 2.41 -1.19
CA ASP A 260 -3.27 2.34 0.25
C ASP A 260 -4.09 3.46 0.90
N VAL A 261 -4.63 3.16 2.05
CA VAL A 261 -5.47 4.08 2.82
C VAL A 261 -5.03 4.13 4.28
N TRP A 262 -5.14 5.30 4.88
CA TRP A 262 -5.03 5.46 6.31
C TRP A 262 -6.33 5.05 6.97
N ALA A 263 -6.27 4.11 7.91
CA ALA A 263 -7.39 3.66 8.71
C ALA A 263 -7.06 3.74 10.21
N ILE A 264 -8.07 3.76 11.07
CA ILE A 264 -7.90 3.83 12.53
C ILE A 264 -8.34 2.50 13.14
N MET A 265 -7.49 1.94 14.00
CA MET A 265 -7.75 0.69 14.68
C MET A 265 -8.95 0.79 15.62
N LYS A 266 -9.84 -0.21 15.55
CA LYS A 266 -11.01 -0.29 16.43
C LYS A 266 -10.62 -0.35 17.90
N GLY A 267 -11.13 0.61 18.68
CA GLY A 267 -10.89 0.65 20.12
C GLY A 267 -9.58 1.33 20.53
N THR A 268 -8.90 2.03 19.64
CA THR A 268 -7.76 2.86 20.01
C THR A 268 -8.16 3.89 21.07
N PRO A 269 -7.32 4.13 22.09
CA PRO A 269 -7.56 5.21 23.05
C PRO A 269 -7.27 6.62 22.48
N ASN A 270 -6.63 6.69 21.30
CA ASN A 270 -6.09 7.90 20.69
C ASN A 270 -6.89 8.39 19.47
N MET A 271 -8.20 8.10 19.40
CA MET A 271 -9.06 8.36 18.22
C MET A 271 -8.92 9.78 17.65
N ASP A 272 -8.99 10.82 18.50
CA ASP A 272 -8.91 12.21 18.04
C ASP A 272 -7.55 12.54 17.45
N LEU A 273 -6.48 12.06 18.09
CA LEU A 273 -5.11 12.27 17.63
C LEU A 273 -4.81 11.49 16.33
N ALA A 274 -5.33 10.28 16.22
CA ALA A 274 -5.25 9.47 15.02
C ALA A 274 -5.96 10.16 13.83
N MET A 275 -7.12 10.74 14.07
CA MET A 275 -7.84 11.51 13.04
C MET A 275 -7.10 12.80 12.67
N ASP A 276 -6.45 13.47 13.63
CA ASP A 276 -5.63 14.66 13.35
C ASP A 276 -4.39 14.32 12.53
N PHE A 277 -3.78 13.15 12.77
CA PHE A 277 -2.72 12.64 11.90
C PHE A 277 -3.22 12.39 10.47
N ILE A 278 -4.34 11.68 10.29
CA ILE A 278 -4.92 11.42 8.96
C ILE A 278 -5.21 12.73 8.23
N LYS A 279 -5.82 13.71 8.88
CA LYS A 279 -6.06 15.05 8.32
C LYS A 279 -4.77 15.74 7.87
N SER A 280 -3.70 15.61 8.64
CA SER A 280 -2.39 16.20 8.30
C SER A 280 -1.71 15.44 7.17
N ALA A 281 -1.62 14.12 7.27
CA ALA A 281 -0.94 13.26 6.31
C ALA A 281 -1.58 13.28 4.91
N THR A 282 -2.89 13.53 4.86
CA THR A 282 -3.64 13.56 3.59
C THR A 282 -3.85 14.97 3.03
N ARG A 283 -3.11 15.99 3.49
CA ARG A 283 -3.09 17.31 2.85
C ARG A 283 -2.40 17.27 1.47
N THR A 284 -2.58 18.31 0.69
CA THR A 284 -2.02 18.45 -0.66
C THR A 284 -0.50 18.24 -0.71
N VAL A 285 0.25 18.94 0.15
CA VAL A 285 1.73 18.88 0.13
C VAL A 285 2.27 17.52 0.60
N PRO A 286 1.84 16.95 1.76
CA PRO A 286 2.28 15.62 2.18
C PRO A 286 2.04 14.55 1.11
N LEU A 287 0.86 14.50 0.51
CA LEU A 287 0.55 13.53 -0.54
C LEU A 287 1.40 13.73 -1.80
N SER A 288 1.72 14.98 -2.18
CA SER A 288 2.58 15.22 -3.34
C SER A 288 4.01 14.71 -3.15
N GLY A 289 4.49 14.62 -1.90
CA GLY A 289 5.82 14.08 -1.57
C GLY A 289 5.97 12.59 -1.90
N MET A 290 4.88 11.84 -1.99
CA MET A 290 4.91 10.41 -2.31
C MET A 290 5.39 10.11 -3.74
N GLN A 291 5.53 11.14 -4.59
CA GLN A 291 6.20 11.03 -5.89
C GLN A 291 7.65 10.52 -5.78
N ASP A 292 8.32 10.78 -4.65
CA ASP A 292 9.72 10.39 -4.45
C ASP A 292 9.92 8.87 -4.49
N VAL A 293 8.84 8.12 -4.29
CA VAL A 293 8.79 6.66 -4.39
C VAL A 293 7.87 6.18 -5.52
N ALA A 294 7.58 7.05 -6.48
CA ALA A 294 6.73 6.81 -7.65
C ALA A 294 5.32 6.32 -7.33
N TYR A 295 4.74 6.80 -6.24
CA TYR A 295 3.34 6.56 -5.92
C TYR A 295 2.47 7.78 -6.24
N GLY A 296 1.30 7.52 -6.81
CA GLY A 296 0.36 8.56 -7.21
C GLY A 296 -0.42 9.11 -6.02
N PRO A 297 -0.46 10.43 -5.81
CA PRO A 297 -1.28 11.01 -4.77
C PRO A 297 -2.77 10.85 -5.05
N THR A 298 -3.56 10.65 -4.01
CA THR A 298 -5.02 10.47 -4.11
C THR A 298 -5.80 11.77 -4.21
N ARG A 299 -5.14 12.94 -4.04
CA ARG A 299 -5.74 14.27 -4.27
C ARG A 299 -5.37 14.85 -5.63
N ARG A 300 -6.34 15.46 -6.32
CA ARG A 300 -6.13 16.17 -7.58
C ARG A 300 -5.24 17.41 -7.39
N SER A 301 -5.42 18.15 -6.30
CA SER A 301 -4.56 19.27 -5.92
C SER A 301 -3.10 18.84 -5.74
N ALA A 302 -2.84 17.69 -5.15
CA ALA A 302 -1.50 17.13 -5.02
C ALA A 302 -0.92 16.68 -6.35
N GLN A 303 -1.72 16.04 -7.22
CA GLN A 303 -1.31 15.69 -8.59
C GLN A 303 -0.94 16.93 -9.43
N ALA A 304 -1.62 18.04 -9.19
CA ALA A 304 -1.34 19.31 -9.89
C ALA A 304 0.03 19.91 -9.54
N LEU A 305 0.58 19.60 -8.36
CA LEU A 305 1.91 20.05 -7.93
C LEU A 305 3.05 19.27 -8.57
N LEU A 306 2.78 18.09 -9.14
CA LEU A 306 3.82 17.18 -9.64
C LEU A 306 4.43 17.71 -10.95
N PRO A 307 5.77 17.66 -11.11
CA PRO A 307 6.42 17.92 -12.40
C PRO A 307 5.94 16.95 -13.48
N GLU A 308 5.79 17.42 -14.72
CA GLU A 308 5.37 16.58 -15.85
C GLU A 308 6.33 15.38 -16.09
N SER A 309 7.62 15.58 -15.80
CA SER A 309 8.63 14.53 -15.94
C SER A 309 8.44 13.38 -14.96
N VAL A 310 7.76 13.60 -13.83
CA VAL A 310 7.50 12.57 -12.80
C VAL A 310 6.20 11.85 -13.07
N LYS A 311 5.19 12.56 -13.58
CA LYS A 311 3.84 12.02 -13.79
C LYS A 311 3.83 10.72 -14.59
N GLN A 312 4.69 10.63 -15.61
CA GLN A 312 4.78 9.45 -16.49
C GLN A 312 5.28 8.18 -15.75
N ASP A 313 5.96 8.34 -14.62
CA ASP A 313 6.48 7.22 -13.81
C ASP A 313 5.48 6.77 -12.72
N LEU A 314 4.32 7.41 -12.66
CA LEU A 314 3.28 7.12 -11.66
C LEU A 314 2.19 6.22 -12.22
N PRO A 315 1.61 5.34 -11.40
CA PRO A 315 0.47 4.52 -11.78
C PRO A 315 -0.70 5.31 -12.39
N THR A 316 -0.91 6.54 -11.88
CA THR A 316 -2.00 7.44 -12.31
C THR A 316 -1.90 7.88 -13.78
N ALA A 317 -0.74 7.72 -14.42
CA ALA A 317 -0.57 7.99 -15.86
C ALA A 317 -0.93 6.79 -16.75
N HIS A 318 -1.14 5.60 -16.18
CA HIS A 318 -1.29 4.33 -16.91
C HIS A 318 -2.58 3.57 -16.59
N LEU A 319 -3.54 4.22 -15.91
CA LEU A 319 -4.79 3.56 -15.49
C LEU A 319 -5.62 2.99 -16.64
N ASP A 320 -5.44 3.51 -17.85
CA ASP A 320 -6.13 3.08 -19.07
C ASP A 320 -5.69 1.70 -19.58
N VAL A 321 -4.50 1.25 -19.20
CA VAL A 321 -3.95 -0.08 -19.53
C VAL A 321 -3.87 -1.00 -18.30
N GLY A 322 -4.33 -0.53 -17.15
CA GLY A 322 -4.33 -1.23 -15.88
C GLY A 322 -5.64 -1.93 -15.54
N LEU A 323 -5.56 -2.85 -14.60
CA LEU A 323 -6.71 -3.44 -13.91
C LEU A 323 -6.78 -2.87 -12.49
N LYS A 324 -7.91 -2.28 -12.10
CA LYS A 324 -8.15 -1.92 -10.71
C LYS A 324 -8.37 -3.18 -9.88
N ALA A 325 -7.63 -3.33 -8.78
CA ALA A 325 -7.89 -4.39 -7.82
C ALA A 325 -9.32 -4.28 -7.25
N ASP A 326 -10.01 -5.42 -7.12
CA ASP A 326 -11.37 -5.50 -6.58
C ASP A 326 -11.32 -6.02 -5.13
N GLY A 327 -11.33 -5.09 -4.17
CA GLY A 327 -11.30 -5.41 -2.75
C GLY A 327 -12.50 -6.24 -2.29
N ILE A 328 -13.69 -6.02 -2.87
CA ILE A 328 -14.89 -6.79 -2.53
C ILE A 328 -14.72 -8.23 -3.00
N PHE A 329 -14.25 -8.44 -4.25
CA PHE A 329 -13.97 -9.78 -4.75
C PHE A 329 -12.96 -10.51 -3.83
N TRP A 330 -11.86 -9.86 -3.48
CA TRP A 330 -10.84 -10.48 -2.63
C TRP A 330 -11.31 -10.69 -1.18
N ALA A 331 -12.20 -9.86 -0.66
CA ALA A 331 -12.86 -10.10 0.63
C ALA A 331 -13.73 -11.37 0.61
N ASP A 332 -14.47 -11.60 -0.49
CA ASP A 332 -15.38 -12.75 -0.63
C ASP A 332 -14.66 -14.06 -0.98
N PHE A 333 -13.66 -14.00 -1.85
CA PHE A 333 -13.02 -15.19 -2.44
C PHE A 333 -11.59 -15.45 -1.96
N GLY A 334 -10.93 -14.47 -1.33
CA GLY A 334 -9.50 -14.50 -1.02
C GLY A 334 -9.06 -15.70 -0.17
N GLU A 335 -9.83 -16.07 0.85
CA GLU A 335 -9.52 -17.23 1.69
C GLU A 335 -9.56 -18.52 0.89
N SER A 336 -10.66 -18.78 0.18
CA SER A 336 -10.84 -20.01 -0.61
C SER A 336 -9.85 -20.11 -1.78
N LEU A 337 -9.51 -18.98 -2.42
CA LEU A 337 -8.50 -18.95 -3.47
C LEU A 337 -7.10 -19.12 -2.92
N GLY A 338 -6.82 -18.60 -1.71
CA GLY A 338 -5.58 -18.83 -1.00
C GLY A 338 -5.34 -20.31 -0.69
N GLU A 339 -6.37 -21.02 -0.22
CA GLU A 339 -6.31 -22.47 0.00
C GLU A 339 -6.02 -23.22 -1.30
N LYS A 340 -6.78 -22.94 -2.37
CA LYS A 340 -6.57 -23.57 -3.70
C LYS A 340 -5.19 -23.26 -4.28
N PHE A 341 -4.70 -22.04 -4.11
CA PHE A 341 -3.38 -21.65 -4.57
C PHE A 341 -2.28 -22.40 -3.82
N ASN A 342 -2.41 -22.55 -2.50
CA ASN A 342 -1.49 -23.34 -1.69
C ASN A 342 -1.50 -24.82 -2.09
N GLU A 343 -2.68 -25.40 -2.35
CA GLU A 343 -2.79 -26.77 -2.88
C GLU A 343 -2.13 -26.91 -4.26
N TRP A 344 -2.35 -25.94 -5.14
CA TRP A 344 -1.74 -25.92 -6.47
C TRP A 344 -0.21 -25.81 -6.42
N LEU A 345 0.35 -25.04 -5.48
CA LEU A 345 1.81 -24.93 -5.28
C LEU A 345 2.46 -26.28 -4.91
N LEU A 346 1.71 -27.19 -4.29
CA LEU A 346 2.21 -28.50 -3.84
C LEU A 346 2.19 -29.57 -4.95
N GLN A 347 1.51 -29.34 -6.05
CA GLN A 347 1.42 -30.26 -7.21
C GLN A 347 2.64 -30.11 -8.10
#